data_4d02a5f2f409b7f4c2f2923f30891910
#
_entry.id   4d02a5f2f409b7f4c2f2923f30891910
#
_cell.length_a   1.000
_cell.length_b   1.000
_cell.length_c   1.000
_cell.angle_alpha   90.00
_cell.angle_beta   90.00
_cell.angle_gamma   90.00
#
_symmetry.space_group_name_H-M   'P 1'
#
loop_
_entity.id
_entity.type
_entity.pdbx_description
1 polymer ?
#
loop_
_entity_poly.entity_id
_entity_poly.type
_entity_poly.pdbx_seq_one_letter_code
_entity_poly.pdbx_strand_id
1 'polypeptide(L)'
;MKIWLKYLIGIALGVIFALVAGAENTMFVQAVDFLSKAAIQFGRYALYPAVFFGFTLSIFELRENRSLLKLALITSLIICAAALLLSLIGLLSVIVRTPARIPIFVESISDMHSLGIKESLLQLLPSSAFEALVNGTYILPLCIFGGFAGAGCAVDKNIAKPTLTLLDSLARISYTVLVFFVDMLAFGMVAVSSYWVVKFREMLLTAVFADFALLLVVNLLIVALVVYPLLLKIFCRDINPYRVLYASLAPMLAAFFSQDTHVALSVLLRHSNESLDVRRRISSVALPIFSIFGRAGSALVITVSFVVILKSYSINVFRIAFNDIFWLVGYASLFSCLLGRFPAGGTYIALTSLCMLYGRGFESGYLILRPAAFFIGSVAAAINALTAITGTYIAAYRFNMTGRKDLRFFI
;
A
#
# COMPACT_ATOMS: atom_id res chain seq x y z
N MET A 1 -16.74 2.14 20.01
CA MET A 1 -16.78 3.01 18.81
C MET A 1 -15.93 2.36 17.73
N LYS A 2 -16.40 2.31 16.49
CA LYS A 2 -15.70 1.64 15.37
C LYS A 2 -14.40 2.37 15.01
N ILE A 3 -13.35 1.64 14.62
CA ILE A 3 -12.02 2.22 14.37
C ILE A 3 -12.05 3.25 13.24
N TRP A 4 -12.75 2.95 12.14
CA TRP A 4 -12.84 3.91 11.03
C TRP A 4 -13.46 5.24 11.46
N LEU A 5 -14.42 5.23 12.42
CA LEU A 5 -15.02 6.44 12.95
C LEU A 5 -14.03 7.20 13.86
N LYS A 6 -13.23 6.48 14.68
CA LYS A 6 -12.17 7.09 15.48
C LYS A 6 -11.14 7.79 14.57
N TYR A 7 -10.75 7.14 13.47
CA TYR A 7 -9.80 7.70 12.49
C TYR A 7 -10.42 8.92 11.79
N LEU A 8 -11.68 8.84 11.38
CA LEU A 8 -12.37 9.95 10.72
C LEU A 8 -12.47 11.17 11.63
N ILE A 9 -12.78 10.98 12.92
CA ILE A 9 -12.78 12.07 13.92
C ILE A 9 -11.37 12.65 14.06
N GLY A 10 -10.33 11.81 14.18
CA GLY A 10 -8.93 12.26 14.24
C GLY A 10 -8.54 13.07 13.01
N ILE A 11 -8.93 12.59 11.83
CA ILE A 11 -8.69 13.29 10.55
C ILE A 11 -9.42 14.63 10.51
N ALA A 12 -10.71 14.68 10.89
CA ALA A 12 -11.49 15.91 10.90
C ALA A 12 -10.87 16.96 11.84
N LEU A 13 -10.47 16.54 13.04
CA LEU A 13 -9.79 17.42 13.99
C LEU A 13 -8.46 17.94 13.42
N GLY A 14 -7.65 17.06 12.81
CA GLY A 14 -6.37 17.46 12.22
C GLY A 14 -6.53 18.42 11.05
N VAL A 15 -7.55 18.22 10.20
CA VAL A 15 -7.88 19.16 9.12
C VAL A 15 -8.28 20.53 9.69
N ILE A 16 -9.14 20.56 10.71
CA ILE A 16 -9.55 21.81 11.38
C ILE A 16 -8.32 22.51 11.99
N PHE A 17 -7.46 21.78 12.70
CA PHE A 17 -6.22 22.33 13.27
C PHE A 17 -5.32 22.97 12.21
N ALA A 18 -5.12 22.29 11.07
CA ALA A 18 -4.29 22.81 9.99
C ALA A 18 -4.88 24.05 9.32
N LEU A 19 -6.21 24.14 9.21
CA LEU A 19 -6.90 25.31 8.64
C LEU A 19 -6.85 26.51 9.58
N VAL A 20 -7.00 26.29 10.89
CA VAL A 20 -7.00 27.37 11.91
C VAL A 20 -5.59 27.91 12.16
N ALA A 21 -4.60 27.01 12.32
CA ALA A 21 -3.22 27.43 12.63
C ALA A 21 -2.51 28.07 11.43
N GLY A 22 -2.97 27.81 10.21
CA GLY A 22 -2.39 28.32 8.97
C GLY A 22 -1.05 27.63 8.61
N ALA A 23 -0.85 27.35 7.32
CA ALA A 23 0.38 26.71 6.82
C ALA A 23 1.59 27.68 6.81
N GLU A 24 1.39 28.94 7.11
CA GLU A 24 2.44 29.98 7.13
C GLU A 24 3.22 29.99 8.46
N ASN A 25 2.64 29.40 9.51
CA ASN A 25 3.31 29.31 10.81
C ASN A 25 4.37 28.22 10.80
N THR A 26 5.64 28.61 10.67
CA THR A 26 6.79 27.69 10.60
C THR A 26 6.91 26.77 11.82
N MET A 27 6.64 27.30 13.03
CA MET A 27 6.64 26.49 14.25
C MET A 27 5.57 25.41 14.22
N PHE A 28 4.37 25.74 13.76
CA PHE A 28 3.27 24.77 13.61
C PHE A 28 3.64 23.68 12.61
N VAL A 29 4.17 24.05 11.44
CA VAL A 29 4.58 23.10 10.40
C VAL A 29 5.65 22.13 10.90
N GLN A 30 6.66 22.62 11.62
CA GLN A 30 7.71 21.80 12.21
C GLN A 30 7.17 20.85 13.29
N ALA A 31 6.31 21.35 14.17
CA ALA A 31 5.68 20.54 15.21
C ALA A 31 4.82 19.41 14.62
N VAL A 32 4.01 19.72 13.59
CA VAL A 32 3.14 18.76 12.93
C VAL A 32 3.96 17.74 12.13
N ASP A 33 5.04 18.14 11.46
CA ASP A 33 5.95 17.20 10.78
C ASP A 33 6.56 16.21 11.78
N PHE A 34 7.06 16.69 12.91
CA PHE A 34 7.62 15.84 13.97
C PHE A 34 6.57 14.88 14.54
N LEU A 35 5.40 15.39 14.91
CA LEU A 35 4.32 14.59 15.48
C LEU A 35 3.76 13.58 14.48
N SER A 36 3.69 13.95 13.20
CA SER A 36 3.28 13.04 12.12
C SER A 36 4.26 11.88 11.96
N LYS A 37 5.56 12.16 11.94
CA LYS A 37 6.61 11.13 11.91
C LYS A 37 6.55 10.21 13.13
N ALA A 38 6.37 10.77 14.31
CA ALA A 38 6.20 10.00 15.55
C ALA A 38 4.95 9.11 15.50
N ALA A 39 3.83 9.62 15.01
CA ALA A 39 2.59 8.85 14.86
C ALA A 39 2.74 7.69 13.85
N ILE A 40 3.45 7.90 12.74
CA ILE A 40 3.76 6.86 11.76
C ILE A 40 4.66 5.78 12.38
N GLN A 41 5.71 6.17 13.11
CA GLN A 41 6.58 5.20 13.82
C GLN A 41 5.78 4.41 14.85
N PHE A 42 4.92 5.08 15.60
CA PHE A 42 4.03 4.45 16.56
C PHE A 42 3.08 3.44 15.89
N GLY A 43 2.48 3.78 14.75
CA GLY A 43 1.58 2.91 14.00
C GLY A 43 2.23 1.62 13.48
N ARG A 44 3.55 1.60 13.26
CA ARG A 44 4.30 0.41 12.82
C ARG A 44 5.11 -0.27 13.93
N TYR A 45 5.11 0.27 15.15
CA TYR A 45 5.99 -0.20 16.23
C TYR A 45 5.88 -1.70 16.51
N ALA A 46 4.67 -2.22 16.61
CA ALA A 46 4.42 -3.63 16.89
C ALA A 46 4.29 -4.52 15.62
N LEU A 47 4.43 -3.93 14.43
CA LEU A 47 4.20 -4.63 13.17
C LEU A 47 5.19 -5.77 12.94
N TYR A 48 6.48 -5.49 13.13
CA TYR A 48 7.55 -6.44 12.77
C TYR A 48 7.48 -7.73 13.59
N PRO A 49 7.39 -7.70 14.93
CA PRO A 49 7.22 -8.93 15.70
C PRO A 49 5.91 -9.65 15.38
N ALA A 50 4.81 -8.92 15.17
CA ALA A 50 3.52 -9.52 14.81
C ALA A 50 3.57 -10.22 13.45
N VAL A 51 4.24 -9.61 12.46
CA VAL A 51 4.44 -10.23 11.14
C VAL A 51 5.39 -11.42 11.26
N PHE A 52 6.54 -11.29 11.93
CA PHE A 52 7.51 -12.37 12.03
C PHE A 52 6.91 -13.64 12.65
N PHE A 53 6.38 -13.55 13.86
CA PHE A 53 5.83 -14.71 14.54
C PHE A 53 4.58 -15.26 13.86
N GLY A 54 3.69 -14.36 13.40
CA GLY A 54 2.47 -14.76 12.70
C GLY A 54 2.77 -15.42 11.35
N PHE A 55 3.71 -14.90 10.57
CA PHE A 55 4.13 -15.45 9.29
C PHE A 55 4.80 -16.81 9.46
N THR A 56 5.76 -16.92 10.40
CA THR A 56 6.49 -18.17 10.69
C THR A 56 5.53 -19.31 11.06
N LEU A 57 4.61 -19.06 11.97
CA LEU A 57 3.62 -20.05 12.40
C LEU A 57 2.68 -20.44 11.24
N SER A 58 2.25 -19.46 10.47
CA SER A 58 1.33 -19.68 9.34
C SER A 58 1.99 -20.47 8.20
N ILE A 59 3.28 -20.23 7.91
CA ILE A 59 4.05 -21.04 6.95
C ILE A 59 4.17 -22.49 7.42
N PHE A 60 4.45 -22.71 8.69
CA PHE A 60 4.45 -24.06 9.28
C PHE A 60 3.11 -24.77 9.03
N GLU A 61 1.99 -24.17 9.45
CA GLU A 61 0.65 -24.74 9.30
C GLU A 61 0.25 -24.98 7.84
N LEU A 62 0.59 -24.06 6.93
CA LEU A 62 0.29 -24.19 5.49
C LEU A 62 1.12 -25.30 4.84
N ARG A 63 2.38 -25.48 5.27
CA ARG A 63 3.25 -26.56 4.79
C ARG A 63 2.76 -27.92 5.28
N GLU A 64 2.38 -28.04 6.55
CA GLU A 64 1.80 -29.25 7.12
C GLU A 64 0.55 -29.69 6.35
N ASN A 65 -0.33 -28.75 5.99
CA ASN A 65 -1.55 -29.00 5.22
C ASN A 65 -1.34 -29.09 3.70
N ARG A 66 -0.11 -29.08 3.22
CA ARG A 66 0.25 -29.08 1.77
C ARG A 66 -0.45 -27.99 0.95
N SER A 67 -0.81 -26.87 1.58
CA SER A 67 -1.57 -25.79 0.96
C SER A 67 -0.72 -24.56 0.64
N LEU A 68 0.56 -24.56 1.04
CA LEU A 68 1.46 -23.42 0.88
C LEU A 68 1.64 -23.00 -0.60
N LEU A 69 1.98 -23.96 -1.48
CA LEU A 69 2.17 -23.69 -2.92
C LEU A 69 0.89 -23.17 -3.57
N LYS A 70 -0.27 -23.74 -3.22
CA LYS A 70 -1.54 -23.28 -3.73
C LYS A 70 -1.85 -21.84 -3.31
N LEU A 71 -1.56 -21.48 -2.05
CA LEU A 71 -1.72 -20.11 -1.58
C LEU A 71 -0.76 -19.15 -2.29
N ALA A 72 0.51 -19.53 -2.43
CA ALA A 72 1.52 -18.73 -3.13
C ALA A 72 1.14 -18.47 -4.58
N LEU A 73 0.67 -19.49 -5.31
CA LEU A 73 0.21 -19.35 -6.70
C LEU A 73 -1.03 -18.45 -6.81
N ILE A 74 -2.03 -18.64 -5.94
CA ILE A 74 -3.25 -17.82 -5.97
C ILE A 74 -2.92 -16.36 -5.65
N THR A 75 -2.13 -16.09 -4.61
CA THR A 75 -1.74 -14.72 -4.24
C THR A 75 -0.91 -14.05 -5.33
N SER A 76 0.05 -14.75 -5.92
CA SER A 76 0.86 -14.25 -7.03
C SER A 76 0.01 -13.91 -8.26
N LEU A 77 -0.93 -14.78 -8.62
CA LEU A 77 -1.84 -14.56 -9.75
C LEU A 77 -2.75 -13.34 -9.51
N ILE A 78 -3.28 -13.19 -8.30
CA ILE A 78 -4.11 -12.03 -7.93
C ILE A 78 -3.28 -10.74 -8.01
N ILE A 79 -2.03 -10.75 -7.52
CA ILE A 79 -1.13 -9.60 -7.56
C ILE A 79 -0.85 -9.16 -9.01
N CYS A 80 -0.44 -10.10 -9.86
CA CYS A 80 -0.15 -9.80 -11.27
C CYS A 80 -1.42 -9.32 -12.00
N ALA A 81 -2.53 -10.00 -11.83
CA ALA A 81 -3.79 -9.63 -12.46
C ALA A 81 -4.28 -8.25 -12.01
N ALA A 82 -4.19 -7.93 -10.70
CA ALA A 82 -4.58 -6.64 -10.18
C ALA A 82 -3.68 -5.51 -10.69
N ALA A 83 -2.35 -5.71 -10.75
CA ALA A 83 -1.42 -4.71 -11.25
C ALA A 83 -1.69 -4.38 -12.72
N LEU A 84 -1.86 -5.40 -13.58
CA LEU A 84 -2.17 -5.21 -14.98
C LEU A 84 -3.55 -4.56 -15.19
N LEU A 85 -4.57 -5.05 -14.48
CA LEU A 85 -5.93 -4.50 -14.60
C LEU A 85 -5.98 -3.03 -14.19
N LEU A 86 -5.38 -2.66 -13.05
CA LEU A 86 -5.41 -1.28 -12.58
C LEU A 86 -4.53 -0.36 -13.43
N SER A 87 -3.41 -0.84 -13.97
CA SER A 87 -2.62 -0.08 -14.92
C SER A 87 -3.42 0.22 -16.19
N LEU A 88 -4.16 -0.76 -16.73
CA LEU A 88 -5.06 -0.56 -17.87
C LEU A 88 -6.20 0.43 -17.57
N ILE A 89 -6.81 0.35 -16.38
CA ILE A 89 -7.85 1.29 -15.96
C ILE A 89 -7.26 2.71 -15.87
N GLY A 90 -6.06 2.86 -15.30
CA GLY A 90 -5.36 4.13 -15.26
C GLY A 90 -5.13 4.73 -16.65
N LEU A 91 -4.68 3.91 -17.60
CA LEU A 91 -4.50 4.32 -18.99
C LEU A 91 -5.82 4.76 -19.62
N LEU A 92 -6.87 3.95 -19.51
CA LEU A 92 -8.19 4.26 -20.07
C LEU A 92 -8.76 5.54 -19.47
N SER A 93 -8.60 5.78 -18.19
CA SER A 93 -9.11 6.97 -17.51
C SER A 93 -8.51 8.26 -18.08
N VAL A 94 -7.19 8.26 -18.39
CA VAL A 94 -6.51 9.42 -18.98
C VAL A 94 -6.90 9.61 -20.45
N ILE A 95 -7.15 8.53 -21.18
CA ILE A 95 -7.61 8.62 -22.59
C ILE A 95 -9.02 9.23 -22.65
N VAL A 96 -9.92 8.80 -21.76
CA VAL A 96 -11.31 9.29 -21.70
C VAL A 96 -11.36 10.74 -21.21
N ARG A 97 -10.63 11.05 -20.16
CA ARG A 97 -10.55 12.42 -19.60
C ARG A 97 -9.09 12.84 -19.51
N THR A 98 -8.60 13.45 -20.55
CA THR A 98 -7.23 13.96 -20.58
C THR A 98 -7.14 15.26 -19.76
N PRO A 99 -6.37 15.29 -18.64
CA PRO A 99 -6.21 16.50 -17.82
C PRO A 99 -5.51 17.62 -18.62
N ALA A 100 -5.60 18.86 -18.12
CA ALA A 100 -4.90 20.00 -18.69
C ALA A 100 -3.38 19.74 -18.76
N ARG A 101 -2.69 20.40 -19.69
CA ARG A 101 -1.22 20.35 -19.77
C ARG A 101 -0.63 21.06 -18.56
N ILE A 102 0.35 20.43 -17.93
CA ILE A 102 1.09 21.01 -16.82
C ILE A 102 2.27 21.80 -17.42
N PRO A 103 2.46 23.08 -17.05
CA PRO A 103 3.61 23.88 -17.51
C PRO A 103 4.91 23.24 -17.05
N ILE A 104 5.92 23.30 -17.90
CA ILE A 104 7.26 22.78 -17.59
C ILE A 104 7.99 23.86 -16.80
N PHE A 105 8.22 23.63 -15.51
CA PHE A 105 9.09 24.46 -14.69
C PHE A 105 10.50 23.85 -14.74
N VAL A 106 11.49 24.70 -15.03
CA VAL A 106 12.89 24.28 -14.98
C VAL A 106 13.34 24.33 -13.53
N GLU A 107 13.24 23.21 -12.82
CA GLU A 107 13.86 23.04 -11.51
C GLU A 107 15.26 22.43 -11.67
N SER A 108 16.17 22.78 -10.76
CA SER A 108 17.50 22.17 -10.69
C SER A 108 17.34 20.66 -10.43
N ILE A 109 18.06 19.88 -11.20
CA ILE A 109 18.11 18.40 -11.05
C ILE A 109 18.65 18.08 -9.66
N SER A 110 17.79 17.65 -8.76
CA SER A 110 18.23 17.03 -7.51
C SER A 110 18.45 15.55 -7.76
N ASP A 111 19.55 14.99 -7.27
CA ASP A 111 19.87 13.58 -7.36
C ASP A 111 18.74 12.74 -6.72
N MET A 112 17.81 12.29 -7.55
CA MET A 112 16.75 11.39 -7.11
C MET A 112 17.21 9.94 -7.29
N HIS A 113 17.01 9.16 -6.25
CA HIS A 113 17.30 7.74 -6.28
C HIS A 113 16.37 7.04 -7.30
N SER A 114 16.96 6.38 -8.28
CA SER A 114 16.25 5.47 -9.18
C SER A 114 16.13 4.08 -8.55
N LEU A 115 15.14 3.29 -9.00
CA LEU A 115 15.00 1.89 -8.61
C LEU A 115 16.14 1.06 -9.20
N GLY A 116 17.17 0.80 -8.42
CA GLY A 116 18.21 -0.16 -8.76
C GLY A 116 17.71 -1.60 -8.59
N ILE A 117 17.40 -2.29 -9.69
CA ILE A 117 16.92 -3.69 -9.64
C ILE A 117 17.97 -4.59 -8.97
N LYS A 118 19.25 -4.42 -9.32
CA LYS A 118 20.35 -5.20 -8.72
C LYS A 118 20.47 -4.98 -7.21
N GLU A 119 20.40 -3.72 -6.77
CA GLU A 119 20.45 -3.37 -5.34
C GLU A 119 19.24 -3.91 -4.58
N SER A 120 18.05 -3.86 -5.19
CA SER A 120 16.82 -4.41 -4.60
C SER A 120 16.91 -5.93 -4.43
N LEU A 121 17.54 -6.64 -5.38
CA LEU A 121 17.75 -8.08 -5.30
C LEU A 121 18.79 -8.46 -4.24
N LEU A 122 19.89 -7.72 -4.12
CA LEU A 122 20.92 -7.99 -3.10
C LEU A 122 20.37 -7.78 -1.67
N GLN A 123 19.44 -6.85 -1.48
CA GLN A 123 18.82 -6.59 -0.18
C GLN A 123 17.71 -7.58 0.21
N LEU A 124 17.36 -8.53 -0.67
CA LEU A 124 16.43 -9.63 -0.33
C LEU A 124 17.00 -10.53 0.77
N LEU A 125 18.32 -10.77 0.72
CA LEU A 125 19.04 -11.57 1.69
C LEU A 125 20.12 -10.69 2.33
N PRO A 126 19.83 -10.03 3.46
CA PRO A 126 20.82 -9.24 4.19
C PRO A 126 21.95 -10.15 4.72
N SER A 127 23.07 -9.55 5.08
CA SER A 127 24.27 -10.27 5.55
C SER A 127 24.01 -11.13 6.79
N SER A 128 22.99 -10.80 7.57
CA SER A 128 22.57 -11.53 8.75
C SER A 128 21.05 -11.62 8.86
N ALA A 129 20.53 -12.77 9.30
CA ALA A 129 19.12 -12.95 9.61
C ALA A 129 18.65 -12.01 10.73
N PHE A 130 19.55 -11.65 11.67
CA PHE A 130 19.25 -10.66 12.71
C PHE A 130 19.09 -9.24 12.16
N GLU A 131 19.80 -8.90 11.09
CA GLU A 131 19.64 -7.63 10.39
C GLU A 131 18.22 -7.47 9.84
N ALA A 132 17.62 -8.55 9.35
CA ALA A 132 16.23 -8.57 8.90
C ALA A 132 15.22 -8.25 10.02
N LEU A 133 15.55 -8.57 11.29
CA LEU A 133 14.73 -8.28 12.45
C LEU A 133 14.92 -6.84 12.96
N VAL A 134 16.12 -6.29 12.82
CA VAL A 134 16.50 -4.97 13.36
C VAL A 134 16.21 -3.84 12.37
N ASN A 135 16.53 -4.04 11.08
CA ASN A 135 16.30 -3.05 10.03
C ASN A 135 14.85 -3.08 9.52
N GLY A 136 13.95 -2.49 10.29
CA GLY A 136 12.51 -2.47 10.06
C GLY A 136 12.02 -1.69 8.84
N THR A 137 12.85 -1.33 7.87
CA THR A 137 12.42 -0.59 6.67
C THR A 137 11.86 -1.47 5.57
N TYR A 138 12.25 -2.75 5.54
CA TYR A 138 11.86 -3.69 4.49
C TYR A 138 11.36 -5.00 5.10
N ILE A 139 10.07 -5.32 4.88
CA ILE A 139 9.43 -6.50 5.49
C ILE A 139 9.81 -7.81 4.76
N LEU A 140 10.22 -7.77 3.49
CA LEU A 140 10.48 -8.99 2.72
C LEU A 140 11.59 -9.87 3.31
N PRO A 141 12.78 -9.35 3.72
CA PRO A 141 13.79 -10.15 4.40
C PRO A 141 13.27 -10.82 5.68
N LEU A 142 12.41 -10.11 6.42
CA LEU A 142 11.73 -10.63 7.61
C LEU A 142 10.83 -11.83 7.26
N CYS A 143 10.04 -11.70 6.18
CA CYS A 143 9.17 -12.78 5.71
C CYS A 143 9.98 -13.97 5.17
N ILE A 144 11.12 -13.73 4.50
CA ILE A 144 12.01 -14.80 4.02
C ILE A 144 12.58 -15.57 5.22
N PHE A 145 13.12 -14.86 6.22
CA PHE A 145 13.65 -15.51 7.42
C PHE A 145 12.56 -16.28 8.19
N GLY A 146 11.38 -15.64 8.42
CA GLY A 146 10.24 -16.31 9.03
C GLY A 146 9.74 -17.51 8.23
N GLY A 147 9.78 -17.41 6.88
CA GLY A 147 9.43 -18.49 5.98
C GLY A 147 10.36 -19.71 6.11
N PHE A 148 11.68 -19.48 6.15
CA PHE A 148 12.67 -20.55 6.39
C PHE A 148 12.52 -21.15 7.79
N ALA A 149 12.32 -20.33 8.82
CA ALA A 149 12.11 -20.81 10.18
C ALA A 149 10.84 -21.68 10.30
N GLY A 150 9.71 -21.22 9.73
CA GLY A 150 8.47 -22.00 9.73
C GLY A 150 8.56 -23.27 8.89
N ALA A 151 9.26 -23.22 7.76
CA ALA A 151 9.53 -24.40 6.94
C ALA A 151 10.46 -25.39 7.65
N GLY A 152 11.47 -24.92 8.38
CA GLY A 152 12.38 -25.75 9.19
C GLY A 152 11.61 -26.50 10.30
N CYS A 153 10.73 -25.82 11.01
CA CYS A 153 9.88 -26.46 12.03
C CYS A 153 8.98 -27.59 11.47
N ALA A 154 8.66 -27.54 10.17
CA ALA A 154 7.84 -28.57 9.54
C ALA A 154 8.63 -29.82 9.10
N VAL A 155 9.97 -29.83 9.20
CA VAL A 155 10.81 -30.99 8.86
C VAL A 155 10.72 -32.05 9.95
N ASP A 156 10.85 -31.64 11.24
CA ASP A 156 10.68 -32.52 12.37
C ASP A 156 9.75 -31.86 13.40
N LYS A 157 8.49 -32.25 13.32
CA LYS A 157 7.41 -31.71 14.16
C LYS A 157 7.60 -32.06 15.65
N ASN A 158 8.14 -33.22 15.97
CA ASN A 158 8.27 -33.66 17.35
C ASN A 158 9.33 -32.84 18.10
N ILE A 159 10.46 -32.60 17.47
CA ILE A 159 11.52 -31.76 18.02
C ILE A 159 11.07 -30.28 18.05
N ALA A 160 10.34 -29.82 17.03
CA ALA A 160 9.88 -28.43 16.93
C ALA A 160 8.68 -28.08 17.83
N LYS A 161 8.00 -29.06 18.44
CA LYS A 161 6.79 -28.84 19.24
C LYS A 161 6.92 -27.77 20.34
N PRO A 162 7.96 -27.74 21.18
CA PRO A 162 8.14 -26.70 22.19
C PRO A 162 8.28 -25.29 21.53
N THR A 163 9.06 -25.21 20.46
CA THR A 163 9.26 -23.95 19.70
C THR A 163 7.97 -23.46 19.06
N LEU A 164 7.14 -24.35 18.51
CA LEU A 164 5.85 -24.00 17.92
C LEU A 164 4.87 -23.46 18.98
N THR A 165 4.85 -24.03 20.18
CA THR A 165 4.03 -23.53 21.29
C THR A 165 4.48 -22.13 21.72
N LEU A 166 5.79 -21.90 21.78
CA LEU A 166 6.37 -20.59 22.07
C LEU A 166 6.02 -19.58 20.98
N LEU A 167 6.18 -19.95 19.70
CA LEU A 167 5.84 -19.10 18.56
C LEU A 167 4.35 -18.72 18.53
N ASP A 168 3.44 -19.64 18.84
CA ASP A 168 1.99 -19.32 18.94
C ASP A 168 1.72 -18.31 20.06
N SER A 169 2.34 -18.49 21.22
CA SER A 169 2.21 -17.56 22.34
C SER A 169 2.75 -16.17 21.97
N LEU A 170 3.94 -16.10 21.38
CA LEU A 170 4.55 -14.83 20.94
C LEU A 170 3.74 -14.16 19.83
N ALA A 171 3.20 -14.94 18.89
CA ALA A 171 2.33 -14.40 17.83
C ALA A 171 1.05 -13.77 18.41
N ARG A 172 0.43 -14.40 19.42
CA ARG A 172 -0.76 -13.87 20.11
C ARG A 172 -0.45 -12.60 20.89
N ILE A 173 0.64 -12.60 21.66
CA ILE A 173 1.08 -11.44 22.43
C ILE A 173 1.38 -10.26 21.49
N SER A 174 2.20 -10.50 20.46
CA SER A 174 2.56 -9.46 19.48
C SER A 174 1.33 -8.90 18.74
N TYR A 175 0.36 -9.76 18.42
CA TYR A 175 -0.90 -9.34 17.84
C TYR A 175 -1.72 -8.47 18.81
N THR A 176 -1.79 -8.82 20.09
CA THR A 176 -2.50 -8.02 21.10
C THR A 176 -1.88 -6.63 21.25
N VAL A 177 -0.54 -6.58 21.27
CA VAL A 177 0.20 -5.31 21.29
C VAL A 177 -0.09 -4.49 20.03
N LEU A 178 -0.07 -5.12 18.85
CA LEU A 178 -0.41 -4.46 17.59
C LEU A 178 -1.84 -3.88 17.61
N VAL A 179 -2.81 -4.60 18.14
CA VAL A 179 -4.20 -4.14 18.30
C VAL A 179 -4.27 -2.87 19.14
N PHE A 180 -3.52 -2.81 20.25
CA PHE A 180 -3.43 -1.62 21.09
C PHE A 180 -2.87 -0.42 20.31
N PHE A 181 -1.78 -0.59 19.57
CA PHE A 181 -1.17 0.48 18.78
C PHE A 181 -2.09 0.96 17.65
N VAL A 182 -2.85 0.07 17.01
CA VAL A 182 -3.85 0.43 15.99
C VAL A 182 -5.00 1.26 16.59
N ASP A 183 -5.42 0.99 17.83
CA ASP A 183 -6.42 1.82 18.51
C ASP A 183 -5.87 3.21 18.85
N MET A 184 -4.63 3.28 19.33
CA MET A 184 -3.97 4.54 19.68
C MET A 184 -3.62 5.39 18.45
N LEU A 185 -3.45 4.77 17.28
CA LEU A 185 -3.18 5.48 16.03
C LEU A 185 -4.28 6.50 15.69
N ALA A 186 -5.50 6.34 16.23
CA ALA A 186 -6.58 7.32 16.08
C ALA A 186 -6.17 8.74 16.55
N PHE A 187 -5.41 8.83 17.65
CA PHE A 187 -4.84 10.10 18.11
C PHE A 187 -3.73 10.60 17.18
N GLY A 188 -2.89 9.68 16.68
CA GLY A 188 -1.86 10.00 15.71
C GLY A 188 -2.41 10.53 14.39
N MET A 189 -3.62 10.12 14.00
CA MET A 189 -4.28 10.59 12.78
C MET A 189 -4.55 12.11 12.79
N VAL A 190 -4.65 12.75 13.95
CA VAL A 190 -4.76 14.22 14.06
C VAL A 190 -3.50 14.88 13.47
N ALA A 191 -2.32 14.44 13.91
CA ALA A 191 -1.05 15.01 13.45
C ALA A 191 -0.79 14.65 11.96
N VAL A 192 -1.04 13.39 11.59
CA VAL A 192 -0.82 12.89 10.22
C VAL A 192 -1.70 13.63 9.22
N SER A 193 -2.98 13.86 9.54
CA SER A 193 -3.89 14.59 8.65
C SER A 193 -3.60 16.10 8.63
N SER A 194 -3.17 16.69 9.75
CA SER A 194 -2.71 18.10 9.76
C SER A 194 -1.52 18.28 8.82
N TYR A 195 -0.52 17.40 8.90
CA TYR A 195 0.63 17.42 7.99
C TYR A 195 0.21 17.23 6.54
N TRP A 196 -0.74 16.31 6.30
CA TRP A 196 -1.27 16.06 4.97
C TRP A 196 -1.91 17.33 4.37
N VAL A 197 -2.71 18.05 5.16
CA VAL A 197 -3.36 19.31 4.70
C VAL A 197 -2.32 20.37 4.37
N VAL A 198 -1.27 20.53 5.17
CA VAL A 198 -0.19 21.48 4.88
C VAL A 198 0.46 21.17 3.52
N LYS A 199 0.81 19.90 3.27
CA LYS A 199 1.43 19.48 2.01
C LYS A 199 0.47 19.57 0.81
N PHE A 200 -0.79 19.23 1.00
CA PHE A 200 -1.81 19.32 -0.04
C PHE A 200 -2.09 20.77 -0.44
N ARG A 201 -2.07 21.69 0.54
CA ARG A 201 -2.22 23.13 0.25
C ARG A 201 -1.08 23.66 -0.60
N GLU A 202 0.17 23.26 -0.34
CA GLU A 202 1.32 23.62 -1.17
C GLU A 202 1.08 23.24 -2.65
N MET A 203 0.50 22.06 -2.92
CA MET A 203 0.13 21.63 -4.26
C MET A 203 -1.01 22.45 -4.88
N LEU A 204 -2.04 22.79 -4.08
CA LEU A 204 -3.23 23.52 -4.56
C LEU A 204 -2.97 25.00 -4.85
N LEU A 205 -1.95 25.60 -4.24
CA LEU A 205 -1.54 26.99 -4.55
C LEU A 205 -1.22 27.17 -6.03
N THR A 206 -0.81 26.10 -6.71
CA THR A 206 -0.71 26.02 -8.15
C THR A 206 -1.97 25.35 -8.71
N ALA A 207 -2.99 26.13 -9.13
CA ALA A 207 -4.26 25.61 -9.66
C ALA A 207 -4.10 24.59 -10.82
N VAL A 208 -2.92 24.52 -11.42
CA VAL A 208 -2.55 23.64 -12.53
C VAL A 208 -2.71 22.15 -12.21
N PHE A 209 -2.56 21.74 -10.94
CA PHE A 209 -2.69 20.33 -10.53
C PHE A 209 -4.11 19.90 -10.20
N ALA A 210 -5.10 20.81 -10.22
CA ALA A 210 -6.47 20.51 -9.82
C ALA A 210 -7.12 19.41 -10.69
N ASP A 211 -6.99 19.51 -12.01
CA ASP A 211 -7.52 18.51 -12.95
C ASP A 211 -6.86 17.14 -12.78
N PHE A 212 -5.55 17.13 -12.55
CA PHE A 212 -4.80 15.91 -12.30
C PHE A 212 -5.22 15.25 -10.96
N ALA A 213 -5.36 16.06 -9.90
CA ALA A 213 -5.82 15.57 -8.60
C ALA A 213 -7.25 15.02 -8.71
N LEU A 214 -8.14 15.72 -9.39
CA LEU A 214 -9.51 15.27 -9.63
C LEU A 214 -9.54 13.92 -10.36
N LEU A 215 -8.71 13.76 -11.41
CA LEU A 215 -8.60 12.50 -12.14
C LEU A 215 -8.17 11.35 -11.23
N LEU A 216 -7.18 11.56 -10.36
CA LEU A 216 -6.71 10.55 -9.42
C LEU A 216 -7.79 10.18 -8.38
N VAL A 217 -8.54 11.17 -7.86
CA VAL A 217 -9.66 10.92 -6.94
C VAL A 217 -10.77 10.13 -7.61
N VAL A 218 -11.14 10.49 -8.84
CA VAL A 218 -12.14 9.76 -9.63
C VAL A 218 -11.70 8.31 -9.86
N ASN A 219 -10.42 8.07 -10.18
CA ASN A 219 -9.88 6.73 -10.30
C ASN A 219 -9.97 5.95 -8.97
N LEU A 220 -9.63 6.58 -7.84
CA LEU A 220 -9.78 5.97 -6.51
C LEU A 220 -11.23 5.53 -6.26
N LEU A 221 -12.20 6.41 -6.56
CA LEU A 221 -13.63 6.12 -6.38
C LEU A 221 -14.12 5.01 -7.32
N ILE A 222 -13.74 5.04 -8.59
CA ILE A 222 -14.08 3.97 -9.57
C ILE A 222 -13.52 2.64 -9.10
N VAL A 223 -12.26 2.60 -8.70
CA VAL A 223 -11.62 1.37 -8.22
C VAL A 223 -12.30 0.85 -6.95
N ALA A 224 -12.59 1.74 -5.99
CA ALA A 224 -13.18 1.35 -4.72
C ALA A 224 -14.66 0.94 -4.84
N LEU A 225 -15.46 1.68 -5.61
CA LEU A 225 -16.92 1.49 -5.62
C LEU A 225 -17.40 0.56 -6.76
N VAL A 226 -16.60 0.39 -7.82
CA VAL A 226 -17.00 -0.38 -8.99
C VAL A 226 -16.09 -1.59 -9.19
N VAL A 227 -14.78 -1.38 -9.38
CA VAL A 227 -13.86 -2.43 -9.81
C VAL A 227 -13.74 -3.54 -8.77
N TYR A 228 -13.38 -3.20 -7.53
CA TYR A 228 -13.20 -4.22 -6.49
C TYR A 228 -14.51 -4.89 -6.04
N PRO A 229 -15.63 -4.17 -5.87
CA PRO A 229 -16.91 -4.83 -5.64
C PRO A 229 -17.32 -5.78 -6.76
N LEU A 230 -17.07 -5.44 -8.03
CA LEU A 230 -17.33 -6.30 -9.17
C LEU A 230 -16.46 -7.57 -9.13
N LEU A 231 -15.14 -7.42 -8.88
CA LEU A 231 -14.23 -8.55 -8.73
C LEU A 231 -14.64 -9.46 -7.58
N LEU A 232 -14.99 -8.90 -6.43
CA LEU A 232 -15.48 -9.67 -5.29
C LEU A 232 -16.77 -10.44 -5.64
N LYS A 233 -17.70 -9.83 -6.37
CA LYS A 233 -18.94 -10.50 -6.79
C LYS A 233 -18.67 -11.65 -7.76
N ILE A 234 -17.67 -11.52 -8.64
CA ILE A 234 -17.29 -12.55 -9.60
C ILE A 234 -16.62 -13.73 -8.89
N PHE A 235 -15.66 -13.46 -7.99
CA PHE A 235 -14.84 -14.48 -7.35
C PHE A 235 -15.43 -15.05 -6.06
N CYS A 236 -16.27 -14.27 -5.35
CA CYS A 236 -16.87 -14.60 -4.05
C CYS A 236 -18.40 -14.43 -4.12
N ARG A 237 -19.08 -15.32 -4.88
CA ARG A 237 -20.49 -15.20 -5.29
C ARG A 237 -21.50 -15.02 -4.15
N ASP A 238 -21.21 -15.59 -2.98
CA ASP A 238 -22.17 -15.67 -1.86
C ASP A 238 -22.12 -14.48 -0.89
N ILE A 239 -21.34 -13.43 -1.18
CA ILE A 239 -21.06 -12.35 -0.24
C ILE A 239 -21.41 -10.99 -0.85
N ASN A 240 -21.97 -10.12 0.00
CA ASN A 240 -22.14 -8.71 -0.37
C ASN A 240 -20.75 -8.05 -0.44
N PRO A 241 -20.27 -7.63 -1.63
CA PRO A 241 -18.93 -7.08 -1.81
C PRO A 241 -18.69 -5.80 -1.01
N TYR A 242 -19.73 -4.99 -0.77
CA TYR A 242 -19.62 -3.76 0.00
C TYR A 242 -19.30 -4.00 1.49
N ARG A 243 -19.47 -5.22 1.98
CA ARG A 243 -19.03 -5.62 3.32
C ARG A 243 -17.50 -5.57 3.44
N VAL A 244 -16.79 -6.06 2.43
CA VAL A 244 -15.32 -6.02 2.38
C VAL A 244 -14.85 -4.56 2.24
N LEU A 245 -15.52 -3.78 1.39
CA LEU A 245 -15.23 -2.35 1.25
C LEU A 245 -15.42 -1.60 2.58
N TYR A 246 -16.50 -1.89 3.31
CA TYR A 246 -16.72 -1.28 4.62
C TYR A 246 -15.61 -1.61 5.64
N ALA A 247 -15.13 -2.86 5.66
CA ALA A 247 -13.99 -3.26 6.49
C ALA A 247 -12.68 -2.62 6.05
N SER A 248 -12.56 -2.20 4.78
CA SER A 248 -11.36 -1.55 4.25
C SER A 248 -11.28 -0.04 4.54
N LEU A 249 -12.34 0.59 5.05
CA LEU A 249 -12.36 2.05 5.27
C LEU A 249 -11.25 2.54 6.19
N ALA A 250 -11.07 1.92 7.36
CA ALA A 250 -10.01 2.33 8.28
C ALA A 250 -8.60 2.11 7.70
N PRO A 251 -8.25 0.94 7.12
CA PRO A 251 -6.98 0.77 6.42
C PRO A 251 -6.76 1.75 5.28
N MET A 252 -7.79 2.06 4.48
CA MET A 252 -7.69 3.03 3.39
C MET A 252 -7.42 4.44 3.91
N LEU A 253 -8.12 4.88 4.95
CA LEU A 253 -7.89 6.18 5.58
C LEU A 253 -6.47 6.27 6.17
N ALA A 254 -6.05 5.25 6.91
CA ALA A 254 -4.69 5.20 7.44
C ALA A 254 -3.64 5.27 6.32
N ALA A 255 -3.81 4.48 5.24
CA ALA A 255 -2.92 4.47 4.10
C ALA A 255 -2.88 5.81 3.35
N PHE A 256 -4.06 6.43 3.12
CA PHE A 256 -4.17 7.69 2.38
C PHE A 256 -3.42 8.82 3.07
N PHE A 257 -3.67 9.02 4.36
CA PHE A 257 -3.08 10.13 5.10
C PHE A 257 -1.63 9.89 5.50
N SER A 258 -1.26 8.66 5.90
CA SER A 258 0.12 8.33 6.26
C SER A 258 1.03 8.09 5.05
N GLN A 259 0.47 7.69 3.90
CA GLN A 259 1.19 7.18 2.70
C GLN A 259 2.10 5.99 2.99
N ASP A 260 1.96 5.39 4.16
CA ASP A 260 2.84 4.35 4.66
C ASP A 260 2.15 2.99 4.60
N THR A 261 2.71 2.08 3.80
CA THR A 261 2.16 0.73 3.63
C THR A 261 2.32 -0.14 4.87
N HIS A 262 3.28 0.15 5.75
CA HIS A 262 3.48 -0.60 6.99
C HIS A 262 2.44 -0.19 8.05
N VAL A 263 2.14 1.11 8.17
CA VAL A 263 1.02 1.58 9.00
C VAL A 263 -0.30 0.96 8.51
N ALA A 264 -0.51 0.99 7.20
CA ALA A 264 -1.69 0.36 6.60
C ALA A 264 -1.75 -1.15 6.88
N LEU A 265 -0.62 -1.86 6.81
CA LEU A 265 -0.55 -3.30 7.09
C LEU A 265 -0.93 -3.64 8.53
N SER A 266 -0.54 -2.82 9.52
CA SER A 266 -0.97 -3.00 10.91
C SER A 266 -2.49 -2.98 11.04
N VAL A 267 -3.14 -2.00 10.40
CA VAL A 267 -4.60 -1.85 10.39
C VAL A 267 -5.28 -2.95 9.58
N LEU A 268 -4.68 -3.35 8.44
CA LEU A 268 -5.17 -4.43 7.57
C LEU A 268 -5.19 -5.79 8.29
N LEU A 269 -4.12 -6.13 9.03
CA LEU A 269 -4.03 -7.37 9.81
C LEU A 269 -5.18 -7.45 10.81
N ARG A 270 -5.47 -6.35 11.50
CA ARG A 270 -6.56 -6.31 12.47
C ARG A 270 -7.93 -6.44 11.80
N HIS A 271 -8.23 -5.62 10.79
CA HIS A 271 -9.53 -5.65 10.13
C HIS A 271 -9.81 -6.94 9.37
N SER A 272 -8.79 -7.56 8.77
CA SER A 272 -8.92 -8.87 8.13
C SER A 272 -9.33 -9.95 9.13
N ASN A 273 -8.71 -9.98 10.31
CA ASN A 273 -8.99 -10.99 11.32
C ASN A 273 -10.27 -10.71 12.10
N GLU A 274 -10.50 -9.46 12.52
CA GLU A 274 -11.57 -9.12 13.47
C GLU A 274 -12.87 -8.70 12.78
N SER A 275 -12.83 -8.07 11.61
CA SER A 275 -14.03 -7.64 10.87
C SER A 275 -14.45 -8.67 9.81
N LEU A 276 -13.51 -9.16 9.00
CA LEU A 276 -13.79 -10.07 7.90
C LEU A 276 -13.73 -11.54 8.30
N ASP A 277 -13.31 -11.84 9.53
CA ASP A 277 -13.17 -13.20 10.07
C ASP A 277 -12.32 -14.12 9.16
N VAL A 278 -11.26 -13.54 8.58
CA VAL A 278 -10.27 -14.31 7.82
C VAL A 278 -9.36 -15.01 8.82
N ARG A 279 -9.18 -16.32 8.66
CA ARG A 279 -8.29 -17.09 9.55
C ARG A 279 -6.87 -16.56 9.50
N ARG A 280 -6.24 -16.38 10.67
CA ARG A 280 -4.87 -15.85 10.83
C ARG A 280 -3.86 -16.55 9.93
N ARG A 281 -3.99 -17.85 9.73
CA ARG A 281 -3.13 -18.66 8.85
C ARG A 281 -3.04 -18.12 7.41
N ILE A 282 -4.10 -17.51 6.88
CA ILE A 282 -4.09 -16.89 5.55
C ILE A 282 -3.69 -15.43 5.64
N SER A 283 -4.30 -14.65 6.55
CA SER A 283 -4.06 -13.22 6.65
C SER A 283 -2.60 -12.89 7.00
N SER A 284 -1.97 -13.66 7.90
CA SER A 284 -0.58 -13.43 8.30
C SER A 284 0.45 -13.72 7.20
N VAL A 285 0.09 -14.49 6.17
CA VAL A 285 0.95 -14.74 5.00
C VAL A 285 0.57 -13.81 3.84
N ALA A 286 -0.71 -13.75 3.49
CA ALA A 286 -1.16 -13.03 2.32
C ALA A 286 -0.99 -11.50 2.47
N LEU A 287 -1.36 -10.90 3.61
CA LEU A 287 -1.27 -9.45 3.78
C LEU A 287 0.15 -8.89 3.69
N PRO A 288 1.19 -9.46 4.35
CA PRO A 288 2.56 -9.02 4.12
C PRO A 288 3.00 -9.16 2.66
N ILE A 289 2.66 -10.27 1.98
CA ILE A 289 2.98 -10.47 0.56
C ILE A 289 2.30 -9.42 -0.31
N PHE A 290 1.01 -9.12 -0.08
CA PHE A 290 0.31 -8.03 -0.77
C PHE A 290 0.89 -6.66 -0.46
N SER A 291 1.31 -6.39 0.76
CA SER A 291 1.95 -5.12 1.13
C SER A 291 3.28 -4.91 0.42
N ILE A 292 4.01 -5.98 0.12
CA ILE A 292 5.30 -5.94 -0.58
C ILE A 292 5.09 -5.84 -2.09
N PHE A 293 4.35 -6.79 -2.68
CA PHE A 293 4.23 -6.98 -4.13
C PHE A 293 2.89 -6.52 -4.71
N GLY A 294 1.82 -6.49 -3.91
CA GLY A 294 0.46 -6.21 -4.36
C GLY A 294 0.12 -4.73 -4.46
N ARG A 295 1.03 -3.92 -5.03
CA ARG A 295 0.89 -2.46 -5.11
C ARG A 295 0.23 -2.02 -6.43
N ALA A 296 -0.91 -2.61 -6.75
CA ALA A 296 -1.65 -2.34 -7.98
C ALA A 296 -2.16 -0.88 -8.09
N GLY A 297 -2.43 -0.22 -6.96
CA GLY A 297 -2.73 1.21 -6.93
C GLY A 297 -1.55 2.07 -7.38
N SER A 298 -0.33 1.67 -7.02
CA SER A 298 0.87 2.33 -7.54
C SER A 298 0.99 2.15 -9.05
N ALA A 299 0.69 0.96 -9.62
CA ALA A 299 0.70 0.73 -11.06
C ALA A 299 -0.28 1.67 -11.79
N LEU A 300 -1.52 1.81 -11.28
CA LEU A 300 -2.51 2.74 -11.81
C LEU A 300 -1.99 4.18 -11.81
N VAL A 301 -1.52 4.64 -10.65
CA VAL A 301 -1.12 6.04 -10.49
C VAL A 301 0.14 6.37 -11.30
N ILE A 302 1.11 5.44 -11.40
CA ILE A 302 2.30 5.59 -12.25
C ILE A 302 1.87 5.73 -13.70
N THR A 303 0.96 4.88 -14.18
CA THR A 303 0.46 4.91 -15.55
C THR A 303 -0.22 6.25 -15.87
N VAL A 304 -1.14 6.70 -15.00
CA VAL A 304 -1.83 8.00 -15.15
C VAL A 304 -0.80 9.12 -15.18
N SER A 305 0.12 9.15 -14.20
CA SER A 305 1.13 10.21 -14.08
C SER A 305 2.06 10.28 -15.29
N PHE A 306 2.52 9.13 -15.76
CA PHE A 306 3.40 9.06 -16.93
C PHE A 306 2.74 9.57 -18.22
N VAL A 307 1.48 9.19 -18.44
CA VAL A 307 0.71 9.68 -19.61
C VAL A 307 0.50 11.20 -19.53
N VAL A 308 0.28 11.74 -18.33
CA VAL A 308 0.18 13.20 -18.13
C VAL A 308 1.49 13.90 -18.43
N ILE A 309 2.63 13.31 -18.04
CA ILE A 309 3.96 13.81 -18.41
C ILE A 309 4.12 13.82 -19.94
N LEU A 310 3.89 12.68 -20.61
CA LEU A 310 3.99 12.59 -22.06
C LEU A 310 3.14 13.64 -22.77
N LYS A 311 1.91 13.87 -22.29
CA LYS A 311 1.03 14.88 -22.83
C LYS A 311 1.56 16.31 -22.63
N SER A 312 2.16 16.60 -21.49
CA SER A 312 2.69 17.92 -21.16
C SER A 312 3.85 18.32 -22.07
N TYR A 313 4.66 17.35 -22.46
CA TYR A 313 5.79 17.56 -23.39
C TYR A 313 5.38 17.52 -24.87
N SER A 314 4.23 16.93 -25.23
CA SER A 314 3.85 16.84 -26.65
C SER A 314 3.30 18.17 -27.17
N ILE A 315 3.87 18.66 -28.30
CA ILE A 315 3.46 19.90 -28.95
C ILE A 315 2.18 19.71 -29.80
N ASN A 316 2.07 18.53 -30.44
CA ASN A 316 0.97 18.19 -31.35
C ASN A 316 -0.12 17.34 -30.65
N VAL A 317 -1.11 16.88 -31.46
CA VAL A 317 -2.16 15.96 -30.97
C VAL A 317 -1.52 14.76 -30.29
N PHE A 318 -1.86 14.58 -29.03
CA PHE A 318 -1.33 13.49 -28.21
C PHE A 318 -1.87 12.15 -28.73
N ARG A 319 -0.99 11.32 -29.29
CA ARG A 319 -1.29 9.94 -29.69
C ARG A 319 -0.24 9.02 -29.07
N ILE A 320 -0.69 8.04 -28.31
CA ILE A 320 0.19 6.99 -27.79
C ILE A 320 0.26 5.87 -28.83
N ALA A 321 1.45 5.51 -29.27
CA ALA A 321 1.63 4.36 -30.15
C ALA A 321 1.22 3.07 -29.43
N PHE A 322 0.68 2.10 -30.18
CA PHE A 322 0.19 0.85 -29.61
C PHE A 322 1.30 0.08 -28.85
N ASN A 323 2.52 0.09 -29.35
CA ASN A 323 3.67 -0.50 -28.70
C ASN A 323 4.01 0.18 -27.36
N ASP A 324 3.87 1.51 -27.27
CA ASP A 324 4.13 2.26 -26.04
C ASP A 324 3.08 1.95 -24.95
N ILE A 325 1.85 1.56 -25.34
CA ILE A 325 0.81 1.11 -24.42
C ILE A 325 1.24 -0.17 -23.69
N PHE A 326 1.66 -1.20 -24.42
CA PHE A 326 2.13 -2.45 -23.83
C PHE A 326 3.38 -2.25 -22.97
N TRP A 327 4.29 -1.43 -23.47
CA TRP A 327 5.50 -1.06 -22.75
C TRP A 327 5.13 -0.41 -21.40
N LEU A 328 4.26 0.61 -21.43
CA LEU A 328 3.85 1.36 -20.25
C LEU A 328 3.14 0.47 -19.23
N VAL A 329 2.13 -0.28 -19.64
CA VAL A 329 1.36 -1.17 -18.75
C VAL A 329 2.26 -2.25 -18.15
N GLY A 330 3.16 -2.84 -18.94
CA GLY A 330 4.11 -3.85 -18.50
C GLY A 330 5.09 -3.32 -17.45
N TYR A 331 5.78 -2.21 -17.76
CA TYR A 331 6.77 -1.65 -16.85
C TYR A 331 6.16 -0.98 -15.62
N ALA A 332 5.01 -0.31 -15.74
CA ALA A 332 4.31 0.24 -14.57
C ALA A 332 3.89 -0.87 -13.60
N SER A 333 3.40 -2.01 -14.13
CA SER A 333 3.07 -3.18 -13.31
C SER A 333 4.31 -3.82 -12.69
N LEU A 334 5.41 -3.96 -13.44
CA LEU A 334 6.67 -4.49 -12.96
C LEU A 334 7.24 -3.62 -11.82
N PHE A 335 7.37 -2.32 -12.05
CA PHE A 335 7.90 -1.40 -11.04
C PHE A 335 7.04 -1.35 -9.80
N SER A 336 5.70 -1.46 -9.93
CA SER A 336 4.83 -1.51 -8.77
C SER A 336 5.13 -2.71 -7.85
N CYS A 337 5.52 -3.85 -8.41
CA CYS A 337 5.94 -5.03 -7.64
C CYS A 337 7.29 -4.86 -6.95
N LEU A 338 8.17 -3.98 -7.44
CA LEU A 338 9.50 -3.75 -6.87
C LEU A 338 9.51 -2.71 -5.73
N LEU A 339 8.36 -2.10 -5.42
CA LEU A 339 8.25 -1.05 -4.41
C LEU A 339 8.30 -1.53 -2.96
N GLY A 340 8.43 -2.82 -2.70
CA GLY A 340 8.41 -3.41 -1.36
C GLY A 340 9.39 -2.77 -0.38
N ARG A 341 10.53 -2.27 -0.88
CA ARG A 341 11.57 -1.57 -0.11
C ARG A 341 11.14 -0.18 0.38
N PHE A 342 10.21 0.46 -0.32
CA PHE A 342 9.80 1.83 -0.04
C PHE A 342 8.40 1.82 0.60
N PRO A 343 8.29 1.84 1.93
CA PRO A 343 6.99 1.88 2.60
C PRO A 343 6.21 3.16 2.31
N ALA A 344 6.92 4.28 2.12
CA ALA A 344 6.35 5.57 1.75
C ALA A 344 7.10 6.16 0.54
N GLY A 345 6.41 6.96 -0.29
CA GLY A 345 7.01 7.67 -1.42
C GLY A 345 7.41 6.82 -2.63
N GLY A 346 7.33 5.49 -2.54
CA GLY A 346 7.81 4.57 -3.59
C GLY A 346 7.15 4.78 -4.95
N THR A 347 5.89 5.18 -5.01
CA THR A 347 5.16 5.40 -6.27
C THR A 347 5.82 6.48 -7.13
N TYR A 348 6.28 7.57 -6.51
CA TYR A 348 6.98 8.64 -7.22
C TYR A 348 8.37 8.20 -7.68
N ILE A 349 9.10 7.41 -6.87
CA ILE A 349 10.39 6.79 -7.25
C ILE A 349 10.22 5.86 -8.45
N ALA A 350 9.15 5.07 -8.50
CA ALA A 350 8.86 4.23 -9.66
C ALA A 350 8.53 5.06 -10.91
N LEU A 351 7.82 6.17 -10.77
CA LEU A 351 7.56 7.10 -11.86
C LEU A 351 8.87 7.71 -12.41
N THR A 352 9.78 8.12 -11.51
CA THR A 352 11.12 8.61 -11.88
C THR A 352 11.88 7.56 -12.70
N SER A 353 11.90 6.31 -12.20
CA SER A 353 12.57 5.20 -12.89
C SER A 353 11.95 4.89 -14.25
N LEU A 354 10.63 5.01 -14.37
CA LEU A 354 9.92 4.82 -15.62
C LEU A 354 10.27 5.90 -16.65
N CYS A 355 10.36 7.17 -16.22
CA CYS A 355 10.80 8.27 -17.09
C CYS A 355 12.23 8.06 -17.58
N MET A 356 13.16 7.69 -16.68
CA MET A 356 14.55 7.41 -17.03
C MET A 356 14.67 6.23 -18.01
N LEU A 357 13.88 5.17 -17.81
CA LEU A 357 13.90 3.99 -18.68
C LEU A 357 13.31 4.25 -20.05
N TYR A 358 12.28 5.11 -20.14
CA TYR A 358 11.67 5.47 -21.42
C TYR A 358 12.63 6.27 -22.28
N GLY A 359 13.47 7.14 -21.68
CA GLY A 359 14.41 7.98 -22.40
C GLY A 359 13.71 8.98 -23.33
N ARG A 360 14.20 9.14 -24.53
CA ARG A 360 13.63 9.99 -25.61
C ARG A 360 13.44 11.45 -25.19
N GLY A 361 14.25 11.96 -24.25
CA GLY A 361 14.15 13.33 -23.73
C GLY A 361 13.16 13.50 -22.57
N PHE A 362 12.63 12.41 -22.03
CA PHE A 362 11.69 12.42 -20.90
C PHE A 362 12.35 12.05 -19.56
N GLU A 363 13.69 11.91 -19.52
CA GLU A 363 14.43 11.48 -18.32
C GLU A 363 14.14 12.38 -17.11
N SER A 364 13.97 13.70 -17.34
CA SER A 364 13.62 14.68 -16.31
C SER A 364 12.11 14.96 -16.20
N GLY A 365 11.28 14.25 -16.98
CA GLY A 365 9.83 14.51 -17.05
C GLY A 365 9.09 14.41 -15.74
N TYR A 366 9.58 13.55 -14.82
CA TYR A 366 9.01 13.40 -13.49
C TYR A 366 9.04 14.68 -12.65
N LEU A 367 9.96 15.62 -12.92
CA LEU A 367 10.08 16.90 -12.18
C LEU A 367 8.81 17.73 -12.27
N ILE A 368 8.07 17.66 -13.39
CA ILE A 368 6.79 18.37 -13.55
C ILE A 368 5.79 17.99 -12.45
N LEU A 369 5.79 16.72 -12.01
CA LEU A 369 4.86 16.20 -11.01
C LEU A 369 5.44 16.20 -9.57
N ARG A 370 6.63 16.78 -9.36
CA ARG A 370 7.26 16.86 -8.03
C ARG A 370 6.36 17.52 -6.98
N PRO A 371 5.68 18.65 -7.25
CA PRO A 371 4.76 19.26 -6.28
C PRO A 371 3.57 18.34 -5.93
N ALA A 372 3.15 17.50 -6.88
CA ALA A 372 2.05 16.55 -6.69
C ALA A 372 2.51 15.18 -6.13
N ALA A 373 3.81 14.94 -5.92
CA ALA A 373 4.37 13.68 -5.51
C ALA A 373 3.74 13.14 -4.21
N PHE A 374 3.44 14.03 -3.27
CA PHE A 374 2.78 13.70 -2.02
C PHE A 374 1.36 13.16 -2.26
N PHE A 375 0.57 13.82 -3.10
CA PHE A 375 -0.79 13.39 -3.42
C PHE A 375 -0.82 12.09 -4.23
N ILE A 376 0.11 11.91 -5.17
CA ILE A 376 0.37 10.67 -5.92
C ILE A 376 0.54 9.50 -4.95
N GLY A 377 1.39 9.70 -3.93
CA GLY A 377 1.63 8.69 -2.88
C GLY A 377 0.38 8.35 -2.08
N SER A 378 -0.43 9.34 -1.70
CA SER A 378 -1.66 9.16 -0.92
C SER A 378 -2.69 8.29 -1.65
N VAL A 379 -2.99 8.63 -2.90
CA VAL A 379 -3.98 7.89 -3.71
C VAL A 379 -3.49 6.46 -3.98
N ALA A 380 -2.21 6.31 -4.33
CA ALA A 380 -1.62 5.00 -4.56
C ALA A 380 -1.69 4.12 -3.30
N ALA A 381 -1.35 4.66 -2.13
CA ALA A 381 -1.37 3.92 -0.87
C ALA A 381 -2.79 3.46 -0.48
N ALA A 382 -3.80 4.30 -0.66
CA ALA A 382 -5.19 3.94 -0.41
C ALA A 382 -5.67 2.77 -1.30
N ILE A 383 -5.38 2.82 -2.60
CA ILE A 383 -5.73 1.75 -3.53
C ILE A 383 -4.92 0.48 -3.21
N ASN A 384 -3.64 0.60 -2.83
CA ASN A 384 -2.82 -0.54 -2.43
C ASN A 384 -3.39 -1.25 -1.20
N ALA A 385 -3.85 -0.50 -0.19
CA ALA A 385 -4.50 -1.06 1.00
C ALA A 385 -5.79 -1.80 0.63
N LEU A 386 -6.60 -1.23 -0.27
CA LEU A 386 -7.81 -1.88 -0.78
C LEU A 386 -7.48 -3.15 -1.59
N THR A 387 -6.42 -3.12 -2.41
CA THR A 387 -5.91 -4.30 -3.14
C THR A 387 -5.53 -5.41 -2.17
N ALA A 388 -4.80 -5.08 -1.11
CA ALA A 388 -4.31 -6.05 -0.14
C ALA A 388 -5.45 -6.76 0.60
N ILE A 389 -6.45 -6.02 1.07
CA ILE A 389 -7.57 -6.62 1.82
C ILE A 389 -8.48 -7.44 0.91
N THR A 390 -8.78 -6.93 -0.29
CA THR A 390 -9.65 -7.64 -1.25
C THR A 390 -8.96 -8.88 -1.80
N GLY A 391 -7.67 -8.79 -2.15
CA GLY A 391 -6.89 -9.93 -2.61
C GLY A 391 -6.75 -11.01 -1.54
N THR A 392 -6.47 -10.61 -0.30
CA THR A 392 -6.41 -11.55 0.84
C THR A 392 -7.76 -12.22 1.09
N TYR A 393 -8.86 -11.46 0.98
CA TYR A 393 -10.20 -12.00 1.15
C TYR A 393 -10.56 -13.02 0.05
N ILE A 394 -10.25 -12.72 -1.22
CA ILE A 394 -10.45 -13.65 -2.34
C ILE A 394 -9.61 -14.93 -2.14
N ALA A 395 -8.35 -14.78 -1.74
CA ALA A 395 -7.49 -15.92 -1.42
C ALA A 395 -8.10 -16.77 -0.29
N ALA A 396 -8.50 -16.16 0.82
CA ALA A 396 -9.10 -16.85 1.95
C ALA A 396 -10.43 -17.57 1.58
N TYR A 397 -11.25 -16.94 0.77
CA TYR A 397 -12.50 -17.53 0.27
C TYR A 397 -12.25 -18.81 -0.53
N ARG A 398 -11.21 -18.83 -1.39
CA ARG A 398 -10.80 -20.02 -2.16
C ARG A 398 -10.34 -21.19 -1.31
N PHE A 399 -9.92 -20.93 -0.07
CA PHE A 399 -9.56 -21.95 0.91
C PHE A 399 -10.67 -22.28 1.91
N ASN A 400 -11.87 -21.72 1.78
CA ASN A 400 -12.96 -21.83 2.75
C ASN A 400 -12.53 -21.41 4.16
N MET A 401 -11.68 -20.37 4.25
CA MET A 401 -11.12 -19.86 5.51
C MET A 401 -11.64 -18.45 5.85
N THR A 402 -12.85 -18.15 5.44
CA THR A 402 -13.59 -16.92 5.77
C THR A 402 -14.80 -17.28 6.60
N GLY A 403 -15.01 -16.56 7.72
CA GLY A 403 -16.25 -16.65 8.48
C GLY A 403 -17.31 -15.63 8.03
N ARG A 404 -18.52 -15.73 8.59
CA ARG A 404 -19.58 -14.74 8.41
C ARG A 404 -19.82 -14.04 9.73
N LYS A 405 -19.39 -12.76 9.83
CA LYS A 405 -19.58 -11.92 11.01
C LYS A 405 -20.52 -10.79 10.67
N ASP A 406 -21.56 -10.53 11.48
CA ASP A 406 -22.47 -9.42 11.21
C ASP A 406 -21.77 -8.06 11.24
N LEU A 407 -22.24 -7.10 10.41
CA LEU A 407 -21.69 -5.73 10.32
C LEU A 407 -21.71 -4.99 11.66
N ARG A 408 -22.62 -5.39 12.58
CA ARG A 408 -22.69 -4.81 13.93
C ARG A 408 -21.43 -5.07 14.75
N PHE A 409 -20.77 -6.21 14.52
CA PHE A 409 -19.55 -6.64 15.23
C PHE A 409 -18.25 -6.27 14.50
N PHE A 410 -18.33 -5.50 13.42
CA PHE A 410 -17.13 -4.93 12.79
C PHE A 410 -16.55 -3.86 13.71
N ILE A 411 -15.22 -3.86 13.83
CA ILE A 411 -14.46 -2.96 14.70
C ILE A 411 -14.27 -1.57 14.07
#